data_dcc56f76e7b6e1b7452bbf313abbaa6a
#
_entry.id   dcc56f76e7b6e1b7452bbf313abbaa6a
#
_cell.length_a   1.000
_cell.length_b   1.000
_cell.length_c   1.000
_cell.angle_alpha   90.00
_cell.angle_beta   90.00
_cell.angle_gamma   90.00
#
_symmetry.space_group_name_H-M   'P 1'
#
loop_
_entity.id
_entity.type
_entity.pdbx_description
1 polymer ?
#
loop_
_entity_poly.entity_id
_entity_poly.type
_entity_poly.pdbx_seq_one_letter_code
_entity_poly.pdbx_strand_id
1 'polypeptide(L)'
;MAGLAQLRTKALAAGVPERAIILDPTPDFGKNTYQSAAVMRDLGMLTAGESAVMLAISRKDFVGELVGSQGPNDRLAATIAATALAVDAGAAVIRTHDPAETRQAVDVVVGIRGLRPPVRAQRGLR
;
A
#
# COMPACT_ATOMS: atom_id res chain seq x y z
N MET A 1 -5.29 2.86 13.88
CA MET A 1 -5.07 1.39 14.12
C MET A 1 -6.17 0.80 15.00
N ALA A 2 -6.43 1.30 16.23
CA ALA A 2 -7.45 0.73 17.14
C ALA A 2 -8.85 0.56 16.51
N GLY A 3 -9.32 1.52 15.72
CA GLY A 3 -10.62 1.44 15.03
C GLY A 3 -10.74 0.28 14.04
N LEU A 4 -9.67 -0.02 13.27
CA LEU A 4 -9.66 -1.15 12.33
C LEU A 4 -9.69 -2.49 13.07
N ALA A 5 -8.96 -2.62 14.18
CA ALA A 5 -8.99 -3.82 15.00
C ALA A 5 -10.40 -4.10 15.56
N GLN A 6 -11.09 -3.05 16.01
CA GLN A 6 -12.48 -3.17 16.48
C GLN A 6 -13.44 -3.58 15.36
N LEU A 7 -13.30 -3.00 14.15
CA LEU A 7 -14.13 -3.37 12.99
C LEU A 7 -13.88 -4.82 12.57
N ARG A 8 -12.61 -5.26 12.54
CA ARG A 8 -12.25 -6.66 12.29
C ARG A 8 -12.91 -7.60 13.31
N THR A 9 -12.78 -7.29 14.61
CA THR A 9 -13.40 -8.09 15.67
C THR A 9 -14.92 -8.21 15.50
N LYS A 10 -15.60 -7.10 15.16
CA LYS A 10 -17.04 -7.11 14.88
C LYS A 10 -17.41 -7.98 13.68
N ALA A 11 -16.63 -7.93 12.61
CA ALA A 11 -16.86 -8.75 11.42
C ALA A 11 -16.71 -10.25 11.73
N LEU A 12 -15.67 -10.62 12.46
CA LEU A 12 -15.45 -12.00 12.91
C LEU A 12 -16.60 -12.49 13.80
N ALA A 13 -17.03 -11.68 14.76
CA ALA A 13 -18.15 -12.01 15.64
C ALA A 13 -19.47 -12.16 14.87
N ALA A 14 -19.62 -11.46 13.73
CA ALA A 14 -20.76 -11.59 12.83
C ALA A 14 -20.65 -12.80 11.87
N GLY A 15 -19.61 -13.64 11.97
CA GLY A 15 -19.42 -14.85 11.17
C GLY A 15 -18.68 -14.63 9.86
N VAL A 16 -18.10 -13.44 9.60
CA VAL A 16 -17.25 -13.23 8.43
C VAL A 16 -15.93 -13.98 8.65
N PRO A 17 -15.53 -14.91 7.78
CA PRO A 17 -14.28 -15.64 7.97
C PRO A 17 -13.07 -14.71 7.75
N GLU A 18 -12.00 -14.90 8.51
CA GLU A 18 -10.78 -14.07 8.46
C GLU A 18 -10.26 -13.85 7.02
N ARG A 19 -10.22 -14.93 6.21
CA ARG A 19 -9.77 -14.88 4.81
C ARG A 19 -10.60 -13.99 3.89
N ALA A 20 -11.80 -13.60 4.31
CA ALA A 20 -12.70 -12.70 3.57
C ALA A 20 -12.61 -11.24 4.06
N ILE A 21 -11.74 -10.95 5.04
CA ILE A 21 -11.53 -9.60 5.58
C ILE A 21 -10.31 -8.98 4.92
N ILE A 22 -10.50 -7.80 4.34
CA ILE A 22 -9.42 -6.93 3.86
C ILE A 22 -9.48 -5.63 4.66
N LEU A 23 -8.38 -5.27 5.31
CA LEU A 23 -8.27 -4.04 6.08
C LEU A 23 -7.75 -2.91 5.20
N ASP A 24 -8.41 -1.75 5.23
CA ASP A 24 -7.95 -0.53 4.59
C ASP A 24 -7.80 0.59 5.63
N PRO A 25 -6.58 1.04 5.95
CA PRO A 25 -6.35 2.13 6.90
C PRO A 25 -6.75 3.50 6.36
N THR A 26 -7.22 3.58 5.13
CA THR A 26 -7.80 4.77 4.50
C THR A 26 -6.99 6.07 4.68
N PRO A 27 -5.73 6.16 4.21
CA PRO A 27 -5.00 7.44 4.17
C PRO A 27 -5.84 8.51 3.46
N ASP A 28 -5.76 9.78 3.88
CA ASP A 28 -6.53 10.94 3.46
C ASP A 28 -8.01 11.00 3.89
N PHE A 29 -8.64 9.90 4.22
CA PHE A 29 -10.02 9.96 4.71
C PHE A 29 -10.06 10.28 6.20
N GLY A 30 -10.52 11.49 6.54
CA GLY A 30 -10.56 11.99 7.91
C GLY A 30 -9.19 12.12 8.57
N LYS A 31 -8.14 12.26 7.78
CA LYS A 31 -6.74 12.38 8.20
C LYS A 31 -6.06 13.49 7.41
N ASN A 32 -5.22 14.26 8.08
CA ASN A 32 -4.31 15.19 7.42
C ASN A 32 -3.07 14.45 6.89
N THR A 33 -2.19 15.18 6.19
CA THR A 33 -0.96 14.66 5.58
C THR A 33 -0.05 13.99 6.60
N TYR A 34 0.15 14.59 7.76
CA TYR A 34 1.00 14.01 8.82
C TYR A 34 0.45 12.69 9.34
N GLN A 35 -0.88 12.62 9.53
CA GLN A 35 -1.56 11.42 9.98
C GLN A 35 -1.54 10.32 8.91
N SER A 36 -1.73 10.69 7.64
CA SER A 36 -1.65 9.76 6.51
C SER A 36 -0.23 9.22 6.33
N ALA A 37 0.79 10.06 6.47
CA ALA A 37 2.19 9.66 6.46
C ALA A 37 2.53 8.74 7.66
N ALA A 38 1.96 8.99 8.84
CA ALA A 38 2.12 8.12 10.00
C ALA A 38 1.49 6.73 9.75
N VAL A 39 0.30 6.66 9.13
CA VAL A 39 -0.30 5.38 8.72
C VAL A 39 0.64 4.59 7.81
N MET A 40 1.28 5.26 6.85
CA MET A 40 2.25 4.61 5.94
C MET A 40 3.50 4.13 6.68
N ARG A 41 4.03 4.93 7.61
CA ARG A 41 5.20 4.57 8.43
C ARG A 41 4.95 3.34 9.28
N ASP A 42 3.77 3.26 9.87
CA ASP A 42 3.40 2.21 10.82
C ASP A 42 2.68 1.03 10.15
N LEU A 43 2.65 0.99 8.81
CA LEU A 43 1.90 -0.01 8.04
C LEU A 43 2.31 -1.45 8.37
N GLY A 44 3.60 -1.68 8.63
CA GLY A 44 4.12 -2.99 9.02
C GLY A 44 3.45 -3.59 10.26
N MET A 45 2.97 -2.74 11.18
CA MET A 45 2.21 -3.20 12.36
C MET A 45 0.84 -3.77 11.97
N LEU A 46 0.23 -3.25 10.91
CA LEU A 46 -1.07 -3.72 10.42
C LEU A 46 -0.91 -4.99 9.58
N THR A 47 0.11 -5.03 8.72
CA THR A 47 0.39 -6.16 7.82
C THR A 47 0.98 -7.38 8.53
N ALA A 48 1.48 -7.23 9.76
CA ALA A 48 1.90 -8.34 10.60
C ALA A 48 0.70 -9.18 11.14
N GLY A 49 -0.53 -8.70 10.98
CA GLY A 49 -1.74 -9.42 11.35
C GLY A 49 -2.14 -10.48 10.31
N GLU A 50 -3.24 -11.19 10.59
CA GLU A 50 -3.74 -12.29 9.73
C GLU A 50 -4.57 -11.81 8.54
N SER A 51 -5.22 -10.64 8.65
CA SER A 51 -6.04 -10.09 7.57
C SER A 51 -5.17 -9.45 6.49
N ALA A 52 -5.54 -9.63 5.23
CA ALA A 52 -4.93 -8.90 4.13
C ALA A 52 -5.12 -7.38 4.30
N VAL A 53 -4.12 -6.60 3.89
CA VAL A 53 -4.17 -5.14 3.94
C VAL A 53 -4.21 -4.59 2.52
N MET A 54 -5.18 -3.71 2.27
CA MET A 54 -5.29 -2.95 1.03
C MET A 54 -4.90 -1.49 1.27
N LEU A 55 -4.28 -0.88 0.27
CA LEU A 55 -4.06 0.56 0.24
C LEU A 55 -4.56 1.20 -1.04
N ALA A 56 -5.26 2.32 -0.88
CA ALA A 56 -5.73 3.18 -1.95
C ALA A 56 -5.03 4.54 -1.83
N ILE A 57 -3.79 4.63 -2.30
CA ILE A 57 -2.92 5.83 -2.14
C ILE A 57 -2.67 6.59 -3.44
N SER A 58 -3.16 6.05 -4.56
CA SER A 58 -2.92 6.62 -5.89
C SER A 58 -3.43 8.05 -6.01
N ARG A 59 -2.52 8.96 -6.35
CA ARG A 59 -2.75 10.39 -6.59
C ARG A 59 -3.41 11.14 -5.44
N LYS A 60 -3.35 10.61 -4.20
CA LYS A 60 -3.95 11.24 -3.03
C LYS A 60 -3.23 12.52 -2.60
N ASP A 61 -3.96 13.39 -1.89
CA ASP A 61 -3.47 14.72 -1.51
C ASP A 61 -2.24 14.64 -0.61
N PHE A 62 -2.23 13.74 0.39
CA PHE A 62 -1.07 13.60 1.26
C PHE A 62 0.22 13.25 0.50
N VAL A 63 0.13 12.41 -0.55
CA VAL A 63 1.29 12.06 -1.39
C VAL A 63 1.76 13.27 -2.19
N GLY A 64 0.82 14.06 -2.72
CA GLY A 64 1.11 15.31 -3.42
C GLY A 64 1.73 16.36 -2.51
N GLU A 65 1.18 16.56 -1.32
CA GLU A 65 1.67 17.53 -0.34
C GLU A 65 3.10 17.22 0.13
N LEU A 66 3.46 15.95 0.27
CA LEU A 66 4.83 15.56 0.62
C LEU A 66 5.88 16.02 -0.40
N VAL A 67 5.50 16.23 -1.66
CA VAL A 67 6.41 16.63 -2.74
C VAL A 67 6.09 18.01 -3.31
N GLY A 68 5.11 18.74 -2.75
CA GLY A 68 4.72 20.05 -3.23
C GLY A 68 4.04 20.05 -4.60
N SER A 69 3.37 18.95 -4.98
CA SER A 69 2.70 18.82 -6.28
C SER A 69 1.50 19.75 -6.39
N GLN A 70 1.28 20.32 -7.57
CA GLN A 70 0.19 21.29 -7.82
C GLN A 70 -1.15 20.60 -8.12
N GLY A 71 -1.16 19.34 -8.53
CA GLY A 71 -2.39 18.65 -8.86
C GLY A 71 -2.24 17.13 -9.00
N PRO A 72 -3.35 16.40 -9.16
CA PRO A 72 -3.34 14.94 -9.20
C PRO A 72 -2.50 14.36 -10.33
N ASN A 73 -2.37 15.07 -11.46
CA ASN A 73 -1.60 14.60 -12.62
C ASN A 73 -0.09 14.60 -12.39
N ASP A 74 0.39 15.42 -11.44
CA ASP A 74 1.82 15.53 -11.12
C ASP A 74 2.27 14.54 -10.03
N ARG A 75 1.34 13.67 -9.57
CA ARG A 75 1.56 12.80 -8.41
C ARG A 75 1.98 11.37 -8.75
N LEU A 76 2.18 11.05 -10.04
CA LEU A 76 2.49 9.67 -10.44
C LEU A 76 3.78 9.16 -9.79
N ALA A 77 4.89 9.88 -9.91
CA ALA A 77 6.16 9.46 -9.34
C ALA A 77 6.10 9.27 -7.82
N ALA A 78 5.46 10.22 -7.12
CA ALA A 78 5.25 10.13 -5.68
C ALA A 78 4.32 8.97 -5.29
N THR A 79 3.28 8.70 -6.08
CA THR A 79 2.39 7.54 -5.93
C THR A 79 3.17 6.24 -6.04
N ILE A 80 4.05 6.12 -7.05
CA ILE A 80 4.87 4.93 -7.26
C ILE A 80 5.83 4.70 -6.10
N ALA A 81 6.48 5.76 -5.60
CA ALA A 81 7.34 5.68 -4.42
C ALA A 81 6.56 5.20 -3.17
N ALA A 82 5.40 5.80 -2.91
CA ALA A 82 4.54 5.39 -1.80
C ALA A 82 4.03 3.95 -1.96
N THR A 83 3.72 3.52 -3.19
CA THR A 83 3.33 2.14 -3.51
C THR A 83 4.45 1.15 -3.20
N ALA A 84 5.69 1.46 -3.60
CA ALA A 84 6.83 0.61 -3.32
C ALA A 84 7.03 0.41 -1.81
N LEU A 85 6.94 1.49 -1.03
CA LEU A 85 7.00 1.43 0.44
C LEU A 85 5.85 0.61 1.04
N ALA A 86 4.64 0.75 0.50
CA ALA A 86 3.48 -0.01 0.96
C ALA A 86 3.65 -1.52 0.72
N VAL A 87 4.11 -1.90 -0.46
CA VAL A 87 4.36 -3.30 -0.83
C VAL A 87 5.50 -3.87 0.01
N ASP A 88 6.57 -3.12 0.22
CA ASP A 88 7.70 -3.52 1.07
C ASP A 88 7.27 -3.73 2.52
N ALA A 89 6.34 -2.93 3.01
CA ALA A 89 5.71 -3.08 4.31
C ALA A 89 4.64 -4.19 4.38
N GLY A 90 4.40 -4.96 3.30
CA GLY A 90 3.53 -6.12 3.29
C GLY A 90 2.07 -5.86 2.85
N ALA A 91 1.76 -4.73 2.22
CA ALA A 91 0.43 -4.53 1.65
C ALA A 91 0.14 -5.59 0.57
N ALA A 92 -1.01 -6.28 0.69
CA ALA A 92 -1.40 -7.37 -0.19
C ALA A 92 -2.16 -6.88 -1.43
N VAL A 93 -2.84 -5.74 -1.33
CA VAL A 93 -3.67 -5.18 -2.40
C VAL A 93 -3.38 -3.69 -2.55
N ILE A 94 -3.18 -3.23 -3.78
CA ILE A 94 -3.05 -1.81 -4.12
C ILE A 94 -4.17 -1.42 -5.07
N ARG A 95 -5.01 -0.46 -4.65
CA ARG A 95 -6.00 0.15 -5.52
C ARG A 95 -5.38 1.40 -6.16
N THR A 96 -5.38 1.48 -7.49
CA THR A 96 -4.64 2.51 -8.23
C THR A 96 -5.41 3.01 -9.46
N HIS A 97 -5.09 4.24 -9.91
CA HIS A 97 -5.51 4.79 -11.21
C HIS A 97 -4.53 4.44 -12.33
N ASP A 98 -3.29 4.07 -11.99
CA ASP A 98 -2.17 3.84 -12.90
C ASP A 98 -1.69 2.38 -12.76
N PRO A 99 -2.46 1.37 -13.24
CA PRO A 99 -2.20 -0.04 -12.94
C PRO A 99 -0.90 -0.56 -13.57
N ALA A 100 -0.53 -0.07 -14.75
CA ALA A 100 0.69 -0.51 -15.42
C ALA A 100 1.96 -0.08 -14.65
N GLU A 101 2.03 1.18 -14.25
CA GLU A 101 3.13 1.76 -13.48
C GLU A 101 3.18 1.18 -12.06
N THR A 102 2.01 1.02 -11.45
CA THR A 102 1.88 0.38 -10.13
C THR A 102 2.37 -1.08 -10.18
N ARG A 103 2.03 -1.81 -11.24
CA ARG A 103 2.50 -3.20 -11.43
C ARG A 103 4.02 -3.26 -11.51
N GLN A 104 4.66 -2.33 -12.22
CA GLN A 104 6.13 -2.24 -12.29
C GLN A 104 6.75 -2.00 -10.91
N ALA A 105 6.17 -1.10 -10.11
CA ALA A 105 6.65 -0.86 -8.74
C ALA A 105 6.56 -2.13 -7.88
N VAL A 106 5.44 -2.84 -7.94
CA VAL A 106 5.28 -4.13 -7.25
C VAL A 106 6.33 -5.14 -7.70
N ASP A 107 6.53 -5.30 -9.00
CA ASP A 107 7.49 -6.26 -9.57
C ASP A 107 8.93 -5.96 -9.13
N VAL A 108 9.30 -4.68 -9.06
CA VAL A 108 10.61 -4.25 -8.57
C VAL A 108 10.79 -4.64 -7.09
N VAL A 109 9.80 -4.33 -6.25
CA VAL A 109 9.90 -4.65 -4.81
C VAL A 109 9.99 -6.15 -4.58
N VAL A 110 9.10 -6.95 -5.17
CA VAL A 110 9.11 -8.42 -5.00
C VAL A 110 10.37 -9.07 -5.58
N GLY A 111 10.92 -8.52 -6.68
CA GLY A 111 12.19 -8.96 -7.26
C GLY A 111 13.39 -8.66 -6.35
N ILE A 112 13.48 -7.43 -5.81
CA ILE A 112 14.55 -7.03 -4.89
C ILE A 112 14.48 -7.85 -3.59
N ARG A 113 13.28 -8.12 -3.10
CA ARG A 113 13.06 -8.95 -1.89
C ARG A 113 13.29 -10.46 -2.14
N GLY A 114 13.56 -10.87 -3.38
CA GLY A 114 13.77 -12.28 -3.72
C GLY A 114 12.51 -13.15 -3.63
N LEU A 115 11.32 -12.53 -3.57
CA LEU A 115 10.03 -13.23 -3.50
C LEU A 115 9.62 -13.82 -4.85
N ARG A 116 10.20 -13.29 -5.93
CA ARG A 116 9.99 -13.75 -7.30
C ARG A 116 11.26 -13.50 -8.14
N PRO A 117 11.62 -14.40 -9.07
CA PRO A 117 12.72 -14.14 -9.98
C PRO A 117 12.41 -12.95 -10.90
N PRO A 118 13.45 -12.27 -11.43
CA PRO A 118 13.27 -11.24 -12.44
C PRO A 118 12.51 -11.77 -13.65
N VAL A 119 11.61 -10.96 -14.21
CA VAL A 119 10.86 -11.30 -15.45
C VAL A 119 11.82 -11.60 -16.60
N ARG A 120 12.96 -10.91 -16.64
CA ARG A 120 14.02 -11.10 -17.63
C ARG A 120 15.37 -10.83 -17.00
N ALA A 121 16.19 -11.85 -16.86
CA ALA A 121 17.58 -11.74 -16.40
C ALA A 121 18.52 -11.94 -17.60
N GLN A 122 19.22 -10.89 -18.01
CA GLN A 122 20.17 -10.96 -19.15
C GLN A 122 21.59 -10.53 -18.78
N ARG A 123 21.78 -9.77 -17.70
CA ARG A 123 23.09 -9.30 -17.28
C ARG A 123 23.74 -10.33 -16.36
N GLY A 124 25.06 -10.54 -16.56
CA GLY A 124 25.85 -11.41 -15.66
C GLY A 124 25.62 -12.90 -15.81
N LEU A 125 24.74 -13.32 -16.72
CA LEU A 125 24.59 -14.73 -17.11
C LEU A 125 25.57 -15.04 -18.23
N ARG A 126 26.80 -15.43 -17.86
CA ARG A 126 27.79 -16.08 -18.74
C ARG A 126 28.05 -17.51 -18.25
#